data_b8850d9e19b4026019c6abe565655fef
#
_entry.id   b8850d9e19b4026019c6abe565655fef
#
_cell.length_a   1.000
_cell.length_b   1.000
_cell.length_c   1.000
_cell.angle_alpha   90.00
_cell.angle_beta   90.00
_cell.angle_gamma   90.00
#
_symmetry.space_group_name_H-M   'P 1'
#
loop_
_entity.id
_entity.type
_entity.pdbx_description
1 polymer ?
#
loop_
_entity_poly.entity_id
_entity_poly.type
_entity_poly.pdbx_seq_one_letter_code
_entity_poly.pdbx_strand_id
1 'polypeptide(L)'
;TYNEKGYRINIDNIVVMAADKTEVTEKLPAPELEKITYTPAKTSVAFAWEGVKGATSYEASVAQQTRPDFRKTVETEDSNCEFADLEPGLYIFTVRALYAGNAEFNSDPTQKVVGTLGFAAEKLATPAELTVVDVTSSGAKISWAEVSGAANYRVVVKTTADGQEVSSTIVSATGYTAAGLKAGTDYTVSVQALVGDGSVANEFDSDEATIQFVTTDPVPMIAPTARIYAKTHGLAVLEWELSAAALEQQPVGSTDTYDFRVK
;
A
#
# COMPACT_ATOMS: atom_id res chain seq x y z
N THR A 1 -42.44 38.68 -30.79
CA THR A 1 -43.59 37.83 -30.47
C THR A 1 -44.81 38.69 -30.10
N TYR A 2 -45.97 38.35 -30.61
CA TYR A 2 -47.24 39.01 -30.29
C TYR A 2 -47.96 38.18 -29.22
N ASN A 3 -48.58 38.84 -28.24
CA ASN A 3 -49.51 38.16 -27.35
C ASN A 3 -50.94 38.20 -27.97
N GLU A 4 -51.86 37.45 -27.41
CA GLU A 4 -53.25 37.36 -27.90
C GLU A 4 -54.02 38.72 -27.94
N LYS A 5 -53.50 39.81 -27.33
CA LYS A 5 -54.03 41.12 -27.34
C LYS A 5 -53.33 42.06 -28.33
N GLY A 6 -52.43 41.56 -29.18
CA GLY A 6 -51.75 42.30 -30.24
C GLY A 6 -50.70 43.31 -29.76
N TYR A 7 -50.24 43.24 -28.54
CA TYR A 7 -49.13 44.05 -28.04
C TYR A 7 -47.76 43.50 -28.48
N ARG A 8 -46.94 44.39 -29.02
CA ARG A 8 -45.58 44.09 -29.40
C ARG A 8 -44.68 44.14 -28.15
N ILE A 9 -44.07 43.04 -27.80
CA ILE A 9 -43.02 43.00 -26.77
C ILE A 9 -41.67 43.20 -27.49
N ASN A 10 -41.09 44.40 -27.32
CA ASN A 10 -39.68 44.61 -27.70
C ASN A 10 -38.80 44.04 -26.60
N ILE A 11 -38.05 42.99 -26.91
CA ILE A 11 -36.99 42.49 -26.05
C ILE A 11 -35.70 43.11 -26.57
N ASP A 12 -35.40 44.32 -26.07
CA ASP A 12 -34.11 44.96 -26.29
C ASP A 12 -33.15 44.44 -25.23
N ASN A 13 -32.06 43.81 -25.61
CA ASN A 13 -31.03 43.20 -24.77
C ASN A 13 -31.40 41.86 -24.11
N ILE A 14 -31.45 40.80 -24.89
CA ILE A 14 -31.19 39.47 -24.35
C ILE A 14 -29.67 39.37 -24.22
N VAL A 15 -29.13 39.60 -23.03
CA VAL A 15 -27.78 39.21 -22.68
C VAL A 15 -27.84 37.72 -22.33
N VAL A 16 -27.54 36.86 -23.29
CA VAL A 16 -27.24 35.46 -23.01
C VAL A 16 -25.86 35.47 -22.37
N MET A 17 -25.83 35.57 -21.05
CA MET A 17 -24.62 35.23 -20.31
C MET A 17 -24.49 33.71 -20.39
N ALA A 18 -23.51 33.22 -21.14
CA ALA A 18 -23.05 31.89 -20.95
C ALA A 18 -22.59 31.85 -19.49
N ALA A 19 -23.31 31.14 -18.63
CA ALA A 19 -22.73 30.70 -17.39
C ALA A 19 -21.47 29.90 -17.81
N ASP A 20 -20.34 30.35 -17.33
CA ASP A 20 -19.05 29.66 -17.55
C ASP A 20 -19.10 28.32 -16.80
N LYS A 21 -19.96 27.45 -17.34
CA LYS A 21 -20.09 26.09 -16.86
C LYS A 21 -18.90 25.36 -17.47
N THR A 22 -17.81 25.29 -16.73
CA THR A 22 -16.71 24.41 -17.07
C THR A 22 -17.31 23.00 -17.16
N GLU A 23 -17.58 22.55 -18.38
CA GLU A 23 -18.11 21.20 -18.60
C GLU A 23 -17.00 20.23 -18.24
N VAL A 24 -17.21 19.48 -17.17
CA VAL A 24 -16.29 18.42 -16.73
C VAL A 24 -16.50 17.25 -17.66
N THR A 25 -15.48 16.88 -18.42
CA THR A 25 -15.50 15.80 -19.42
C THR A 25 -14.68 14.58 -18.98
N GLU A 26 -14.01 14.67 -17.84
CA GLU A 26 -13.17 13.62 -17.28
C GLU A 26 -13.29 13.62 -15.75
N LYS A 27 -12.80 12.57 -15.12
CA LYS A 27 -12.80 12.40 -13.67
C LYS A 27 -12.06 13.56 -13.00
N LEU A 28 -12.68 14.13 -11.95
CA LEU A 28 -12.05 15.18 -11.17
C LEU A 28 -10.76 14.69 -10.51
N PRO A 29 -9.74 15.53 -10.37
CA PRO A 29 -8.57 15.19 -9.56
C PRO A 29 -8.96 15.01 -8.08
N ALA A 30 -8.31 14.09 -7.39
CA ALA A 30 -8.49 13.92 -5.96
C ALA A 30 -7.94 15.14 -5.19
N PRO A 31 -8.56 15.55 -4.06
CA PRO A 31 -7.97 16.55 -3.19
C PRO A 31 -6.54 16.17 -2.78
N GLU A 32 -5.59 17.11 -2.83
CA GLU A 32 -4.19 16.85 -2.53
C GLU A 32 -3.98 16.63 -1.02
N LEU A 33 -3.39 15.50 -0.64
CA LEU A 33 -3.17 15.12 0.76
C LEU A 33 -2.39 16.19 1.54
N GLU A 34 -1.37 16.79 0.94
CA GLU A 34 -0.51 17.80 1.55
C GLU A 34 -1.22 19.13 1.80
N LYS A 35 -2.32 19.37 1.08
CA LYS A 35 -3.17 20.57 1.22
C LYS A 35 -4.32 20.36 2.22
N ILE A 36 -4.49 19.17 2.76
CA ILE A 36 -5.48 18.91 3.80
C ILE A 36 -4.89 19.35 5.14
N THR A 37 -5.47 20.38 5.71
CA THR A 37 -5.16 20.86 7.07
C THR A 37 -6.28 20.48 8.03
N TYR A 38 -5.95 20.33 9.31
CA TYR A 38 -6.95 20.08 10.35
C TYR A 38 -6.64 20.82 11.64
N THR A 39 -7.68 21.16 12.35
CA THR A 39 -7.60 21.81 13.68
C THR A 39 -8.36 20.93 14.68
N PRO A 40 -7.63 20.19 15.55
CA PRO A 40 -8.28 19.33 16.53
C PRO A 40 -8.81 20.15 17.70
N ALA A 41 -9.96 19.74 18.22
CA ALA A 41 -10.51 20.16 19.49
C ALA A 41 -10.74 18.93 20.38
N LYS A 42 -11.21 19.12 21.62
CA LYS A 42 -11.38 18.00 22.56
C LYS A 42 -12.36 16.94 22.08
N THR A 43 -13.43 17.35 21.42
CA THR A 43 -14.51 16.48 20.92
C THR A 43 -14.89 16.78 19.47
N SER A 44 -14.08 17.56 18.75
CA SER A 44 -14.30 17.84 17.33
C SER A 44 -12.99 17.99 16.59
N VAL A 45 -13.06 17.87 15.26
CA VAL A 45 -11.96 18.18 14.36
C VAL A 45 -12.51 18.93 13.17
N ALA A 46 -11.99 20.13 12.92
CA ALA A 46 -12.28 20.92 11.73
C ALA A 46 -11.23 20.63 10.66
N PHE A 47 -11.68 20.49 9.41
CA PHE A 47 -10.83 20.22 8.25
C PHE A 47 -10.98 21.32 7.21
N ALA A 48 -9.90 21.60 6.51
CA ALA A 48 -9.91 22.41 5.29
C ALA A 48 -8.95 21.83 4.27
N TRP A 49 -9.28 21.97 2.98
CA TRP A 49 -8.48 21.51 1.85
C TRP A 49 -8.51 22.53 0.71
N GLU A 50 -7.65 22.37 -0.27
CA GLU A 50 -7.68 23.21 -1.46
C GLU A 50 -8.83 22.79 -2.37
N GLY A 51 -9.59 23.77 -2.86
CA GLY A 51 -10.73 23.53 -3.75
C GLY A 51 -10.32 22.90 -5.07
N VAL A 52 -11.03 21.85 -5.47
CA VAL A 52 -10.80 21.12 -6.73
C VAL A 52 -11.57 21.82 -7.86
N LYS A 53 -10.85 22.21 -8.91
CA LYS A 53 -11.45 22.87 -10.08
C LYS A 53 -12.49 21.96 -10.74
N GLY A 54 -13.69 22.47 -10.92
CA GLY A 54 -14.82 21.73 -11.50
C GLY A 54 -15.68 20.96 -10.49
N ALA A 55 -15.24 20.82 -9.24
CA ALA A 55 -16.06 20.23 -8.18
C ALA A 55 -17.29 21.12 -7.89
N THR A 56 -18.42 20.49 -7.66
CA THR A 56 -19.67 21.16 -7.24
C THR A 56 -19.90 21.04 -5.73
N SER A 57 -19.39 19.99 -5.13
CA SER A 57 -19.43 19.73 -3.69
C SER A 57 -18.33 18.72 -3.31
N TYR A 58 -18.24 18.40 -2.04
CA TYR A 58 -17.32 17.42 -1.48
C TYR A 58 -18.07 16.48 -0.56
N GLU A 59 -17.77 15.20 -0.62
CA GLU A 59 -18.14 14.25 0.41
C GLU A 59 -16.95 14.06 1.34
N ALA A 60 -17.13 14.38 2.61
CA ALA A 60 -16.14 14.20 3.64
C ALA A 60 -16.65 13.24 4.72
N SER A 61 -15.76 12.40 5.26
CA SER A 61 -16.12 11.49 6.35
C SER A 61 -14.95 11.27 7.31
N VAL A 62 -15.29 10.91 8.56
CA VAL A 62 -14.36 10.41 9.56
C VAL A 62 -14.80 9.03 10.02
N ALA A 63 -13.85 8.10 10.12
CA ALA A 63 -14.03 6.78 10.70
C ALA A 63 -13.01 6.60 11.83
N GLN A 64 -13.44 6.05 12.97
CA GLN A 64 -12.51 5.78 14.06
C GLN A 64 -11.66 4.55 13.72
N GLN A 65 -10.34 4.68 13.84
CA GLN A 65 -9.41 3.63 13.41
C GLN A 65 -9.60 2.30 14.17
N THR A 66 -9.96 2.37 15.46
CA THR A 66 -10.19 1.20 16.32
C THR A 66 -11.62 0.66 16.27
N ARG A 67 -12.56 1.40 15.67
CA ARG A 67 -13.98 1.03 15.53
C ARG A 67 -14.45 1.31 14.10
N PRO A 68 -14.23 0.39 13.14
CA PRO A 68 -14.56 0.60 11.73
C PRO A 68 -16.05 0.90 11.47
N ASP A 69 -16.93 0.44 12.36
CA ASP A 69 -18.38 0.70 12.27
C ASP A 69 -18.75 2.16 12.61
N PHE A 70 -17.86 2.89 13.29
CA PHE A 70 -18.07 4.30 13.55
C PHE A 70 -17.65 5.11 12.33
N ARG A 71 -18.63 5.72 11.69
CA ARG A 71 -18.42 6.66 10.57
C ARG A 71 -19.39 7.82 10.66
N LYS A 72 -18.89 9.03 10.51
CA LYS A 72 -19.70 10.23 10.25
C LYS A 72 -19.37 10.74 8.84
N THR A 73 -20.39 11.12 8.08
CA THR A 73 -20.22 11.65 6.71
C THR A 73 -20.98 12.95 6.58
N VAL A 74 -20.42 13.91 5.86
CA VAL A 74 -21.03 15.18 5.50
C VAL A 74 -20.78 15.47 4.02
N GLU A 75 -21.76 16.07 3.35
CA GLU A 75 -21.58 16.70 2.04
C GLU A 75 -21.57 18.22 2.22
N THR A 76 -20.64 18.91 1.60
CA THR A 76 -20.46 20.36 1.68
C THR A 76 -20.08 20.93 0.31
N GLU A 77 -20.57 22.13 0.00
CA GLU A 77 -20.13 22.90 -1.18
C GLU A 77 -18.82 23.65 -0.91
N ASP A 78 -18.50 23.85 0.37
CA ASP A 78 -17.26 24.48 0.80
C ASP A 78 -16.09 23.49 0.85
N SER A 79 -14.87 23.99 0.71
CA SER A 79 -13.64 23.20 0.87
C SER A 79 -13.21 23.07 2.35
N ASN A 80 -14.18 22.97 3.24
CA ASN A 80 -13.98 22.75 4.68
C ASN A 80 -15.20 22.07 5.30
N CYS A 81 -14.99 21.43 6.46
CA CYS A 81 -16.06 20.88 7.29
C CYS A 81 -15.57 20.68 8.72
N GLU A 82 -16.50 20.44 9.65
CA GLU A 82 -16.21 20.06 11.05
C GLU A 82 -16.99 18.81 11.43
N PHE A 83 -16.33 17.89 12.11
CA PHE A 83 -16.97 16.75 12.76
C PHE A 83 -16.94 16.94 14.27
N ALA A 84 -18.11 17.03 14.88
CA ALA A 84 -18.29 17.18 16.31
C ALA A 84 -18.69 15.86 16.98
N ASP A 85 -18.74 15.86 18.32
CA ASP A 85 -19.08 14.70 19.17
C ASP A 85 -18.22 13.48 18.85
N LEU A 86 -16.90 13.71 18.76
CA LEU A 86 -15.89 12.67 18.61
C LEU A 86 -15.36 12.29 20.00
N GLU A 87 -15.15 11.00 20.21
CA GLU A 87 -14.39 10.51 21.36
C GLU A 87 -12.89 10.80 21.17
N PRO A 88 -12.08 10.92 22.24
CA PRO A 88 -10.64 10.99 22.10
C PRO A 88 -10.10 9.76 21.34
N GLY A 89 -9.29 9.99 20.30
CA GLY A 89 -8.76 8.88 19.50
C GLY A 89 -8.21 9.30 18.14
N LEU A 90 -7.77 8.30 17.38
CA LEU A 90 -7.35 8.45 16.00
C LEU A 90 -8.53 8.18 15.04
N TYR A 91 -8.60 9.00 14.01
CA TYR A 91 -9.62 8.94 12.98
C TYR A 91 -8.99 8.97 11.59
N ILE A 92 -9.58 8.22 10.68
CA ILE A 92 -9.29 8.32 9.24
C ILE A 92 -10.26 9.34 8.67
N PHE A 93 -9.75 10.50 8.28
CA PHE A 93 -10.48 11.50 7.49
C PHE A 93 -10.40 11.08 6.02
N THR A 94 -11.53 11.12 5.32
CA THR A 94 -11.63 10.84 3.89
C THR A 94 -12.38 11.97 3.23
N VAL A 95 -11.87 12.49 2.12
CA VAL A 95 -12.55 13.51 1.31
C VAL A 95 -12.44 13.18 -0.17
N ARG A 96 -13.52 13.40 -0.93
CA ARG A 96 -13.53 13.35 -2.39
C ARG A 96 -14.31 14.49 -2.98
N ALA A 97 -13.92 14.94 -4.15
CA ALA A 97 -14.63 15.95 -4.92
C ALA A 97 -15.79 15.32 -5.70
N LEU A 98 -16.94 15.98 -5.69
CA LEU A 98 -18.16 15.53 -6.37
C LEU A 98 -18.49 16.47 -7.54
N TYR A 99 -19.08 15.88 -8.60
CA TYR A 99 -19.62 16.60 -9.73
C TYR A 99 -21.11 16.28 -9.90
N ALA A 100 -21.97 17.25 -9.67
CA ALA A 100 -23.42 17.08 -9.73
C ALA A 100 -23.95 16.65 -11.11
N GLY A 101 -23.20 16.90 -12.17
CA GLY A 101 -23.59 16.55 -13.55
C GLY A 101 -23.49 15.06 -13.86
N ASN A 102 -22.49 14.37 -13.31
CA ASN A 102 -22.27 12.94 -13.51
C ASN A 102 -21.37 12.39 -12.40
N ALA A 103 -21.87 11.43 -11.65
CA ALA A 103 -21.12 10.79 -10.55
C ALA A 103 -19.88 9.99 -11.01
N GLU A 104 -19.80 9.59 -12.28
CA GLU A 104 -18.60 8.93 -12.83
C GLU A 104 -17.38 9.87 -12.86
N PHE A 105 -17.62 11.18 -12.82
CA PHE A 105 -16.58 12.20 -12.78
C PHE A 105 -16.16 12.59 -11.37
N ASN A 106 -16.75 12.00 -10.33
CA ASN A 106 -16.29 12.20 -8.96
C ASN A 106 -14.83 11.72 -8.81
N SER A 107 -14.07 12.46 -8.00
CA SER A 107 -12.66 12.09 -7.77
C SER A 107 -12.51 10.79 -7.00
N ASP A 108 -11.31 10.23 -7.03
CA ASP A 108 -10.89 9.26 -6.02
C ASP A 108 -10.84 9.95 -4.65
N PRO A 109 -11.06 9.20 -3.55
CA PRO A 109 -10.95 9.76 -2.22
C PRO A 109 -9.49 9.95 -1.82
N THR A 110 -9.21 11.03 -1.08
CA THR A 110 -7.95 11.23 -0.35
C THR A 110 -8.19 10.98 1.13
N GLN A 111 -7.25 10.33 1.80
CA GLN A 111 -7.34 9.95 3.20
C GLN A 111 -6.18 10.52 4.02
N LYS A 112 -6.49 10.92 5.27
CA LYS A 112 -5.52 11.41 6.25
C LYS A 112 -5.87 10.91 7.64
N VAL A 113 -4.89 10.44 8.39
CA VAL A 113 -5.09 10.09 9.82
C VAL A 113 -4.92 11.35 10.65
N VAL A 114 -5.83 11.54 11.60
CA VAL A 114 -5.86 12.70 12.50
C VAL A 114 -6.21 12.27 13.93
N GLY A 115 -5.72 13.02 14.92
CA GLY A 115 -6.07 12.81 16.33
C GLY A 115 -6.96 13.93 16.86
N THR A 116 -7.83 13.63 17.84
CA THR A 116 -8.52 14.63 18.65
C THR A 116 -7.58 15.23 19.70
N LEU A 117 -7.87 16.45 20.20
CA LEU A 117 -7.12 17.02 21.35
C LEU A 117 -7.29 16.13 22.61
N GLY A 118 -6.18 15.90 23.30
CA GLY A 118 -6.14 15.02 24.47
C GLY A 118 -5.85 13.55 24.15
N PHE A 119 -5.78 13.20 22.86
CA PHE A 119 -5.17 11.97 22.43
C PHE A 119 -3.67 12.25 22.20
N ALA A 120 -2.85 11.90 23.20
CA ALA A 120 -1.40 11.94 23.07
C ALA A 120 -0.95 10.71 22.28
N ALA A 121 -1.07 10.74 20.95
CA ALA A 121 -0.40 9.77 20.12
C ALA A 121 1.06 10.19 20.00
N GLU A 122 1.95 9.38 20.50
CA GLU A 122 3.38 9.49 20.23
C GLU A 122 3.71 8.68 18.99
N LYS A 123 4.64 9.21 18.18
CA LYS A 123 5.19 8.48 17.06
C LYS A 123 5.82 7.17 17.56
N LEU A 124 5.50 6.06 16.91
CA LEU A 124 6.08 4.76 17.27
C LEU A 124 7.61 4.80 17.20
N ALA A 125 8.24 4.06 18.09
CA ALA A 125 9.69 3.87 18.02
C ALA A 125 10.08 3.13 16.76
N THR A 126 11.21 3.49 16.16
CA THR A 126 11.79 2.78 15.03
C THR A 126 12.10 1.32 15.43
N PRO A 127 11.72 0.31 14.63
CA PRO A 127 12.06 -1.07 14.90
C PRO A 127 13.56 -1.26 15.13
N ALA A 128 13.92 -1.93 16.22
CA ALA A 128 15.30 -2.18 16.62
C ALA A 128 15.69 -3.65 16.43
N GLU A 129 16.98 -3.97 16.60
CA GLU A 129 17.51 -5.32 16.56
C GLU A 129 17.18 -6.08 15.24
N LEU A 130 17.19 -5.36 14.11
CA LEU A 130 17.00 -6.00 12.82
C LEU A 130 18.10 -7.02 12.58
N THR A 131 17.70 -8.27 12.31
CA THR A 131 18.61 -9.35 11.98
C THR A 131 18.18 -10.07 10.72
N VAL A 132 19.14 -10.59 9.98
CA VAL A 132 18.91 -11.46 8.81
C VAL A 132 19.62 -12.77 9.07
N VAL A 133 18.87 -13.87 8.96
CA VAL A 133 19.39 -15.23 9.15
C VAL A 133 18.87 -16.15 8.04
N ASP A 134 19.40 -17.36 7.99
CA ASP A 134 19.00 -18.38 7.01
C ASP A 134 19.03 -17.87 5.56
N VAL A 135 20.09 -17.11 5.23
CA VAL A 135 20.26 -16.58 3.87
C VAL A 135 20.59 -17.71 2.92
N THR A 136 19.80 -17.83 1.86
CA THR A 136 19.94 -18.80 0.78
C THR A 136 20.13 -18.10 -0.56
N SER A 137 20.21 -18.84 -1.66
CA SER A 137 20.26 -18.30 -3.01
C SER A 137 18.92 -17.67 -3.47
N SER A 138 17.83 -17.89 -2.74
CA SER A 138 16.49 -17.45 -3.14
C SER A 138 15.66 -16.81 -2.03
N GLY A 139 16.23 -16.64 -0.83
CA GLY A 139 15.48 -16.07 0.30
C GLY A 139 16.32 -15.85 1.54
N ALA A 140 15.69 -15.22 2.54
CA ALA A 140 16.26 -14.97 3.87
C ALA A 140 15.12 -14.78 4.89
N LYS A 141 15.43 -14.98 6.16
CA LYS A 141 14.54 -14.64 7.28
C LYS A 141 15.01 -13.37 7.94
N ILE A 142 14.09 -12.44 8.11
CA ILE A 142 14.28 -11.15 8.76
C ILE A 142 13.49 -11.14 10.07
N SER A 143 14.08 -10.63 11.14
CA SER A 143 13.39 -10.44 12.42
C SER A 143 13.82 -9.11 13.07
N TRP A 144 12.98 -8.60 13.96
CA TRP A 144 13.19 -7.35 14.70
C TRP A 144 12.54 -7.43 16.08
N ALA A 145 12.91 -6.49 16.96
CA ALA A 145 12.28 -6.36 18.28
C ALA A 145 10.86 -5.81 18.16
N GLU A 146 9.97 -6.26 19.03
CA GLU A 146 8.60 -5.74 19.13
C GLU A 146 8.62 -4.25 19.48
N VAL A 147 7.80 -3.47 18.75
CA VAL A 147 7.58 -2.04 19.02
C VAL A 147 6.28 -1.87 19.79
N SER A 148 6.38 -1.33 21.02
CA SER A 148 5.19 -1.08 21.84
C SER A 148 4.21 -0.15 21.13
N GLY A 149 2.96 -0.56 21.05
CA GLY A 149 1.89 0.20 20.37
C GLY A 149 1.79 -0.04 18.86
N ALA A 150 2.70 -0.80 18.26
CA ALA A 150 2.56 -1.19 16.87
C ALA A 150 1.43 -2.23 16.70
N ALA A 151 0.53 -1.96 15.75
CA ALA A 151 -0.49 -2.91 15.34
C ALA A 151 0.03 -3.87 14.27
N ASN A 152 0.87 -3.37 13.38
CA ASN A 152 1.46 -4.10 12.26
C ASN A 152 2.84 -3.54 11.90
N TYR A 153 3.51 -4.21 10.98
CA TYR A 153 4.79 -3.77 10.40
C TYR A 153 4.71 -3.83 8.88
N ARG A 154 5.16 -2.75 8.22
CA ARG A 154 5.39 -2.76 6.77
C ARG A 154 6.81 -3.21 6.53
N VAL A 155 6.97 -4.26 5.71
CA VAL A 155 8.27 -4.78 5.29
C VAL A 155 8.41 -4.59 3.79
N VAL A 156 9.47 -3.91 3.37
CA VAL A 156 9.77 -3.69 1.96
C VAL A 156 11.15 -4.24 1.65
N VAL A 157 11.24 -5.06 0.60
CA VAL A 157 12.51 -5.61 0.09
C VAL A 157 12.81 -4.97 -1.25
N LYS A 158 13.98 -4.37 -1.37
CA LYS A 158 14.47 -3.72 -2.60
C LYS A 158 15.83 -4.28 -3.00
N THR A 159 16.12 -4.30 -4.29
CA THR A 159 17.50 -4.46 -4.75
C THR A 159 18.32 -3.25 -4.34
N THR A 160 19.52 -3.46 -3.79
CA THR A 160 20.35 -2.35 -3.29
C THR A 160 20.91 -1.49 -4.43
N ALA A 161 21.17 -2.10 -5.58
CA ALA A 161 21.86 -1.45 -6.70
C ALA A 161 21.02 -0.35 -7.38
N ASP A 162 19.72 -0.58 -7.57
CA ASP A 162 18.81 0.31 -8.32
C ASP A 162 17.59 0.73 -7.50
N GLY A 163 17.43 0.23 -6.26
CA GLY A 163 16.31 0.54 -5.39
C GLY A 163 14.97 -0.06 -5.85
N GLN A 164 14.98 -0.98 -6.83
CA GLN A 164 13.75 -1.61 -7.32
C GLN A 164 13.08 -2.42 -6.23
N GLU A 165 11.80 -2.16 -6.00
CA GLU A 165 10.99 -2.92 -5.06
C GLU A 165 10.73 -4.33 -5.60
N VAL A 166 11.09 -5.33 -4.78
CA VAL A 166 10.88 -6.75 -5.07
C VAL A 166 9.62 -7.26 -4.36
N SER A 167 9.42 -6.82 -3.14
CA SER A 167 8.20 -7.12 -2.38
C SER A 167 7.90 -6.03 -1.37
N SER A 168 6.59 -5.81 -1.12
CA SER A 168 6.07 -4.96 -0.05
C SER A 168 4.92 -5.71 0.60
N THR A 169 4.96 -5.84 1.92
CA THR A 169 3.93 -6.57 2.67
C THR A 169 3.72 -5.97 4.05
N ILE A 170 2.56 -6.24 4.64
CA ILE A 170 2.23 -5.87 6.01
C ILE A 170 2.05 -7.15 6.80
N VAL A 171 2.72 -7.23 7.94
CA VAL A 171 2.69 -8.37 8.85
C VAL A 171 2.40 -7.92 10.27
N SER A 172 1.74 -8.75 11.06
CA SER A 172 1.52 -8.50 12.50
C SER A 172 2.59 -9.14 13.38
N ALA A 173 3.40 -10.04 12.83
CA ALA A 173 4.52 -10.67 13.52
C ALA A 173 5.79 -9.81 13.45
N THR A 174 6.74 -10.06 14.34
CA THR A 174 8.07 -9.43 14.37
C THR A 174 9.10 -10.16 13.51
N GLY A 175 8.65 -10.82 12.45
CA GLY A 175 9.49 -11.55 11.52
C GLY A 175 8.83 -11.71 10.16
N TYR A 176 9.67 -11.82 9.12
CA TYR A 176 9.28 -11.98 7.73
C TYR A 176 10.25 -12.91 7.00
N THR A 177 9.72 -13.74 6.13
CA THR A 177 10.53 -14.59 5.24
C THR A 177 10.45 -14.03 3.82
N ALA A 178 11.54 -13.47 3.34
CA ALA A 178 11.69 -13.06 1.95
C ALA A 178 11.98 -14.30 1.09
N ALA A 179 11.24 -14.49 0.01
CA ALA A 179 11.38 -15.61 -0.92
C ALA A 179 11.35 -15.14 -2.37
N GLY A 180 11.80 -15.98 -3.30
CA GLY A 180 11.81 -15.66 -4.72
C GLY A 180 12.88 -14.65 -5.12
N LEU A 181 13.90 -14.45 -4.29
CA LEU A 181 15.01 -13.55 -4.54
C LEU A 181 15.97 -14.14 -5.59
N LYS A 182 16.73 -13.27 -6.26
CA LYS A 182 17.78 -13.68 -7.18
C LYS A 182 19.04 -14.03 -6.40
N ALA A 183 19.76 -15.06 -6.82
CA ALA A 183 21.03 -15.48 -6.25
C ALA A 183 22.13 -14.42 -6.47
N GLY A 184 23.09 -14.35 -5.55
CA GLY A 184 24.25 -13.47 -5.62
C GLY A 184 23.87 -11.98 -5.73
N THR A 185 22.75 -11.58 -5.15
CA THR A 185 22.20 -10.23 -5.30
C THR A 185 22.09 -9.52 -3.95
N ASP A 186 22.47 -8.25 -3.92
CA ASP A 186 22.37 -7.38 -2.75
C ASP A 186 20.93 -6.86 -2.57
N TYR A 187 20.40 -7.01 -1.37
CA TYR A 187 19.08 -6.52 -0.99
C TYR A 187 19.14 -5.59 0.22
N THR A 188 18.28 -4.58 0.19
CA THR A 188 17.98 -3.72 1.34
C THR A 188 16.56 -4.04 1.79
N VAL A 189 16.38 -4.34 3.07
CA VAL A 189 15.07 -4.51 3.69
C VAL A 189 14.82 -3.31 4.58
N SER A 190 13.65 -2.68 4.44
CA SER A 190 13.14 -1.70 5.39
C SER A 190 11.96 -2.26 6.17
N VAL A 191 11.90 -1.92 7.45
CA VAL A 191 10.82 -2.29 8.38
C VAL A 191 10.33 -1.04 9.08
N GLN A 192 9.03 -0.78 8.99
CA GLN A 192 8.33 0.34 9.62
C GLN A 192 7.23 -0.20 10.54
N ALA A 193 7.18 0.26 11.79
CA ALA A 193 6.07 -0.04 12.69
C ALA A 193 4.87 0.86 12.38
N LEU A 194 3.68 0.27 12.33
CA LEU A 194 2.43 0.93 11.97
C LEU A 194 1.46 0.96 13.14
N VAL A 195 0.80 2.10 13.39
CA VAL A 195 -0.25 2.21 14.41
C VAL A 195 -1.56 1.55 13.96
N GLY A 196 -1.72 1.25 12.67
CA GLY A 196 -2.91 0.68 12.06
C GLY A 196 -2.62 -0.48 11.11
N ASP A 197 -3.55 -0.73 10.19
CA ASP A 197 -3.46 -1.79 9.17
C ASP A 197 -2.58 -1.42 7.96
N GLY A 198 -2.05 -0.19 7.94
CA GLY A 198 -1.20 0.32 6.87
C GLY A 198 -1.94 0.71 5.58
N SER A 199 -3.28 0.68 5.57
CA SER A 199 -4.09 1.11 4.43
C SER A 199 -3.98 2.62 4.18
N VAL A 200 -3.68 3.40 5.22
CA VAL A 200 -3.52 4.85 5.19
C VAL A 200 -2.18 5.22 5.83
N ALA A 201 -1.43 6.12 5.20
CA ALA A 201 -0.23 6.70 5.80
C ALA A 201 -0.58 7.47 7.08
N ASN A 202 0.20 7.26 8.14
CA ASN A 202 -0.06 7.81 9.46
C ASN A 202 1.20 8.51 9.99
N GLU A 203 1.05 9.76 10.46
CA GLU A 203 2.16 10.54 11.03
C GLU A 203 2.72 9.94 12.33
N PHE A 204 1.99 9.04 12.97
CA PHE A 204 2.41 8.29 14.17
C PHE A 204 3.10 6.96 13.86
N ASP A 205 3.14 6.53 12.59
CA ASP A 205 3.96 5.40 12.19
C ASP A 205 5.45 5.71 12.44
N SER A 206 6.25 4.69 12.74
CA SER A 206 7.67 4.88 13.01
C SER A 206 8.44 5.37 11.77
N ASP A 207 9.67 5.80 12.00
CA ASP A 207 10.65 5.83 10.91
C ASP A 207 10.99 4.40 10.48
N GLU A 208 11.53 4.25 9.27
CA GLU A 208 11.98 2.96 8.74
C GLU A 208 13.32 2.58 9.36
N ALA A 209 13.44 1.34 9.83
CA ALA A 209 14.72 0.71 10.10
C ALA A 209 15.16 -0.08 8.87
N THR A 210 16.46 -0.08 8.54
CA THR A 210 16.97 -0.74 7.35
C THR A 210 18.10 -1.71 7.68
N ILE A 211 18.16 -2.82 6.94
CA ILE A 211 19.27 -3.78 6.99
C ILE A 211 19.55 -4.28 5.57
N GLN A 212 20.82 -4.60 5.31
CA GLN A 212 21.25 -5.13 4.01
C GLN A 212 21.76 -6.57 4.17
N PHE A 213 21.58 -7.36 3.12
CA PHE A 213 22.14 -8.69 3.01
C PHE A 213 22.38 -9.06 1.55
N VAL A 214 23.21 -10.07 1.33
CA VAL A 214 23.48 -10.63 0.00
C VAL A 214 22.99 -12.07 -0.01
N THR A 215 22.18 -12.46 -0.99
CA THR A 215 21.81 -13.85 -1.22
C THR A 215 23.04 -14.68 -1.63
N THR A 216 23.07 -15.93 -1.23
CA THR A 216 24.19 -16.81 -1.62
C THR A 216 24.16 -17.12 -3.11
N ASP A 217 25.30 -17.46 -3.67
CA ASP A 217 25.36 -18.02 -5.01
C ASP A 217 24.63 -19.38 -5.06
N PRO A 218 24.06 -19.75 -6.23
CA PRO A 218 23.47 -21.06 -6.36
C PRO A 218 24.55 -22.13 -6.22
N VAL A 219 24.29 -23.09 -5.34
CA VAL A 219 25.19 -24.24 -5.24
C VAL A 219 25.07 -25.07 -6.53
N PRO A 220 26.14 -25.25 -7.30
CA PRO A 220 26.06 -26.04 -8.53
C PRO A 220 25.67 -27.47 -8.17
N MET A 221 24.62 -27.98 -8.81
CA MET A 221 24.24 -29.38 -8.62
C MET A 221 25.34 -30.30 -9.12
N ILE A 222 25.76 -31.25 -8.27
CA ILE A 222 26.71 -32.30 -8.64
C ILE A 222 25.98 -33.26 -9.56
N ALA A 223 26.48 -33.42 -10.79
CA ALA A 223 25.89 -34.34 -11.74
C ALA A 223 25.89 -35.78 -11.21
N PRO A 224 24.80 -36.53 -11.34
CA PRO A 224 24.77 -37.92 -10.99
C PRO A 224 25.73 -38.76 -11.88
N THR A 225 26.29 -39.81 -11.34
CA THR A 225 27.02 -40.79 -12.16
C THR A 225 26.01 -41.74 -12.79
N ALA A 226 25.97 -41.77 -14.12
CA ALA A 226 25.08 -42.67 -14.87
C ALA A 226 25.88 -43.84 -15.46
N ARG A 227 25.34 -45.05 -15.38
CA ARG A 227 25.88 -46.22 -16.04
C ARG A 227 24.78 -47.03 -16.73
N ILE A 228 25.19 -47.77 -17.75
CA ILE A 228 24.29 -48.73 -18.40
C ILE A 228 24.37 -50.01 -17.58
N TYR A 229 23.28 -50.35 -16.94
CA TYR A 229 23.20 -51.58 -16.10
C TYR A 229 22.98 -52.84 -16.93
N ALA A 230 22.12 -52.77 -17.94
CA ALA A 230 21.84 -53.89 -18.82
C ALA A 230 21.59 -53.45 -20.28
N LYS A 231 22.06 -54.25 -21.24
CA LYS A 231 21.76 -54.08 -22.65
C LYS A 231 21.19 -55.38 -23.19
N THR A 232 19.98 -55.29 -23.76
CA THR A 232 19.38 -56.33 -24.57
C THR A 232 18.95 -55.75 -25.93
N HIS A 233 18.59 -56.57 -26.90
CA HIS A 233 18.13 -56.08 -28.23
C HIS A 233 17.00 -55.08 -28.07
N GLY A 234 17.31 -53.79 -28.35
CA GLY A 234 16.33 -52.71 -28.35
C GLY A 234 16.02 -52.12 -26.97
N LEU A 235 16.68 -52.55 -25.87
CA LEU A 235 16.47 -51.99 -24.53
C LEU A 235 17.80 -51.74 -23.84
N ALA A 236 17.95 -50.57 -23.23
CA ALA A 236 19.02 -50.22 -22.29
C ALA A 236 18.42 -49.77 -20.99
N VAL A 237 18.87 -50.40 -19.87
CA VAL A 237 18.51 -49.93 -18.53
C VAL A 237 19.62 -49.03 -18.04
N LEU A 238 19.27 -47.78 -17.73
CA LEU A 238 20.16 -46.78 -17.17
C LEU A 238 19.97 -46.76 -15.65
N GLU A 239 21.06 -46.84 -14.93
CA GLU A 239 21.08 -46.62 -13.49
C GLU A 239 21.94 -45.38 -13.23
N TRP A 240 21.45 -44.49 -12.40
CA TRP A 240 22.22 -43.36 -11.93
C TRP A 240 22.23 -43.29 -10.41
N GLU A 241 23.34 -42.88 -9.86
CA GLU A 241 23.57 -42.77 -8.44
C GLU A 241 23.99 -41.34 -8.11
N LEU A 242 23.33 -40.76 -7.10
CA LEU A 242 23.74 -39.49 -6.54
C LEU A 242 24.90 -39.72 -5.59
N SER A 243 25.99 -38.98 -5.73
CA SER A 243 27.09 -39.05 -4.75
C SER A 243 26.63 -38.60 -3.37
N ALA A 244 27.32 -39.06 -2.31
CA ALA A 244 27.03 -38.58 -0.96
C ALA A 244 27.07 -37.06 -0.85
N ALA A 245 28.00 -36.40 -1.53
CA ALA A 245 28.09 -34.92 -1.59
C ALA A 245 26.89 -34.27 -2.30
N ALA A 246 26.30 -34.94 -3.30
CA ALA A 246 25.08 -34.43 -3.93
C ALA A 246 23.85 -34.57 -3.02
N LEU A 247 23.80 -35.63 -2.19
CA LEU A 247 22.75 -35.83 -1.19
C LEU A 247 22.85 -34.82 -0.04
N GLU A 248 24.06 -34.45 0.37
CA GLU A 248 24.31 -33.45 1.42
C GLU A 248 23.91 -32.01 0.97
N GLN A 249 23.86 -31.75 -0.33
CA GLN A 249 23.41 -30.48 -0.86
C GLN A 249 21.88 -30.27 -0.80
N GLN A 250 21.10 -31.31 -0.46
CA GLN A 250 19.68 -31.16 -0.27
C GLN A 250 19.38 -30.36 1.02
N PRO A 251 18.62 -29.26 0.95
CA PRO A 251 18.17 -28.62 2.16
C PRO A 251 17.36 -29.58 3.02
N VAL A 252 17.66 -29.66 4.30
CA VAL A 252 16.90 -30.48 5.25
C VAL A 252 15.43 -30.04 5.21
N GLY A 253 14.54 -30.96 4.80
CA GLY A 253 13.10 -30.68 4.66
C GLY A 253 12.70 -30.16 3.30
N SER A 254 13.58 -30.07 2.30
CA SER A 254 13.22 -29.75 0.92
C SER A 254 12.33 -30.84 0.32
N THR A 255 11.21 -30.42 -0.28
CA THR A 255 10.35 -31.27 -1.11
C THR A 255 10.72 -31.17 -2.60
N ASP A 256 11.86 -30.55 -2.91
CA ASP A 256 12.31 -30.37 -4.28
C ASP A 256 12.59 -31.73 -4.93
N THR A 257 11.91 -31.99 -6.02
CA THR A 257 12.11 -33.18 -6.87
C THR A 257 13.15 -32.85 -7.93
N TYR A 258 14.12 -33.73 -8.11
CA TYR A 258 15.09 -33.61 -9.19
C TYR A 258 14.48 -34.14 -10.50
N ASP A 259 14.43 -33.30 -11.51
CA ASP A 259 14.09 -33.73 -12.86
C ASP A 259 15.33 -34.18 -13.63
N PHE A 260 15.35 -35.43 -14.01
CA PHE A 260 16.42 -36.00 -14.84
C PHE A 260 16.00 -35.98 -16.32
N ARG A 261 16.80 -35.33 -17.16
CA ARG A 261 16.59 -35.36 -18.62
C ARG A 261 17.67 -36.22 -19.26
N VAL A 262 17.25 -37.26 -19.95
CA VAL A 262 18.14 -38.07 -20.81
C VAL A 262 18.10 -37.44 -22.20
N LYS A 263 19.28 -37.04 -22.71
CA LYS A 263 19.42 -36.51 -24.08
C LYS A 263 19.87 -37.63 -25.03
#